data_5b17fb69c0456605fb0731fa0ee55710
#
_entry.id   5b17fb69c0456605fb0731fa0ee55710
#
_cell.length_a   1.000
_cell.length_b   1.000
_cell.length_c   1.000
_cell.angle_alpha   90.00
_cell.angle_beta   90.00
_cell.angle_gamma   90.00
#
_symmetry.space_group_name_H-M   'P 1'
#
loop_
_entity.id
_entity.type
_entity.pdbx_description
1 polymer ?
#
loop_
_entity_poly.entity_id
_entity_poly.type
_entity_poly.pdbx_seq_one_letter_code
_entity_poly.pdbx_strand_id
1 'polypeptide(L)'
;MAKIQIIAAMTMDGFLPKADENLMQWVMNDAKGFPYWHEQSVYRLMQHYPLLDLLAEKHSDKNQSDTYIAEISDKDSIELLRGLSRYNLIDEMVVYILPIIAGK
;
A
#
# COMPACT_ATOMS: atom_id res chain seq x y z
N MET A 1 -12.50 -13.24 -6.33
CA MET A 1 -11.25 -13.32 -5.58
C MET A 1 -10.66 -11.92 -5.39
N ALA A 2 -10.39 -11.54 -4.17
CA ALA A 2 -9.86 -10.21 -3.88
C ALA A 2 -8.36 -10.14 -4.19
N LYS A 3 -7.95 -9.05 -4.83
CA LYS A 3 -6.53 -8.76 -5.10
C LYS A 3 -6.05 -7.73 -4.08
N ILE A 4 -4.96 -8.05 -3.39
CA ILE A 4 -4.39 -7.17 -2.38
C ILE A 4 -3.16 -6.50 -2.99
N GLN A 5 -3.21 -5.17 -3.12
CA GLN A 5 -2.14 -4.37 -3.69
C GLN A 5 -1.57 -3.43 -2.64
N ILE A 6 -0.25 -3.39 -2.56
CA ILE A 6 0.46 -2.45 -1.70
C ILE A 6 1.01 -1.33 -2.57
N ILE A 7 0.80 -0.08 -2.15
CA ILE A 7 1.48 1.06 -2.74
C ILE A 7 2.31 1.74 -1.67
N ALA A 8 3.54 2.08 -2.01
CA ALA A 8 4.47 2.66 -1.05
C ALA A 8 5.45 3.58 -1.76
N ALA A 9 6.07 4.46 -1.01
CA ALA A 9 7.21 5.25 -1.47
C ALA A 9 8.35 5.05 -0.50
N MET A 10 9.57 4.99 -1.03
CA MET A 10 10.77 4.86 -0.20
C MET A 10 11.90 5.65 -0.80
N THR A 11 12.84 6.05 0.04
CA THR A 11 14.06 6.71 -0.40
C THR A 11 15.02 5.67 -1.00
N MET A 12 16.06 6.15 -1.66
CA MET A 12 17.03 5.24 -2.29
C MET A 12 17.74 4.34 -1.28
N ASP A 13 17.85 4.77 -0.03
CA ASP A 13 18.45 3.98 1.04
C ASP A 13 17.44 3.18 1.87
N GLY A 14 16.20 3.07 1.40
CA GLY A 14 15.23 2.14 1.96
C GLY A 14 14.42 2.63 3.14
N PHE A 15 14.33 3.95 3.33
CA PHE A 15 13.53 4.53 4.42
C PHE A 15 12.23 5.12 3.92
N LEU A 16 11.24 5.24 4.81
CA LEU A 16 10.03 5.98 4.47
C LEU A 16 10.37 7.46 4.36
N PRO A 17 9.93 8.14 3.27
CA PRO A 17 10.15 9.57 3.15
C PRO A 17 9.34 10.33 4.21
N LYS A 18 9.83 11.52 4.57
CA LYS A 18 9.05 12.42 5.41
C LYS A 18 7.84 12.93 4.65
N ALA A 19 6.72 13.11 5.34
CA ALA A 19 5.48 13.53 4.70
C ALA A 19 5.60 14.91 4.04
N ASP A 20 6.46 15.79 4.57
CA ASP A 20 6.66 17.13 4.04
C ASP A 20 7.71 17.21 2.93
N GLU A 21 8.34 16.09 2.58
CA GLU A 21 9.29 16.05 1.47
C GLU A 21 8.57 16.35 0.14
N ASN A 22 9.15 17.20 -0.68
CA ASN A 22 8.53 17.63 -1.94
C ASN A 22 8.18 16.45 -2.85
N LEU A 23 9.10 15.50 -3.00
CA LEU A 23 8.85 14.33 -3.84
C LEU A 23 7.77 13.44 -3.24
N MET A 24 7.72 13.32 -1.92
CA MET A 24 6.66 12.57 -1.26
C MET A 24 5.31 13.24 -1.46
N GLN A 25 5.24 14.56 -1.39
CA GLN A 25 4.02 15.30 -1.70
C GLN A 25 3.56 15.04 -3.13
N TRP A 26 4.50 14.98 -4.07
CA TRP A 26 4.16 14.63 -5.45
C TRP A 26 3.54 13.24 -5.53
N VAL A 27 4.17 12.25 -4.89
CA VAL A 27 3.66 10.87 -4.90
C VAL A 27 2.26 10.79 -4.31
N MET A 28 2.00 11.53 -3.25
CA MET A 28 0.72 11.48 -2.56
C MET A 28 -0.41 12.21 -3.31
N ASN A 29 -0.08 13.21 -4.12
CA ASN A 29 -1.09 14.11 -4.66
C ASN A 29 -1.17 14.14 -6.19
N ASP A 30 -0.12 13.73 -6.91
CA ASP A 30 -0.13 13.77 -8.37
C ASP A 30 -0.95 12.62 -8.94
N ALA A 31 -1.58 12.87 -10.08
CA ALA A 31 -2.42 11.87 -10.73
C ALA A 31 -1.65 10.61 -11.14
N LYS A 32 -0.33 10.69 -11.28
CA LYS A 32 0.53 9.55 -11.61
C LYS A 32 1.13 8.89 -10.36
N GLY A 33 0.85 9.43 -9.18
CA GLY A 33 1.31 8.88 -7.92
C GLY A 33 0.27 7.95 -7.29
N PHE A 34 0.12 8.02 -5.98
CA PHE A 34 -0.85 7.20 -5.25
C PHE A 34 -2.28 7.34 -5.78
N PRO A 35 -2.77 8.55 -6.14
CA PRO A 35 -4.14 8.67 -6.66
C PRO A 35 -4.44 7.79 -7.87
N TYR A 36 -3.47 7.56 -8.74
CA TYR A 36 -3.65 6.67 -9.88
C TYR A 36 -4.08 5.27 -9.44
N TRP A 37 -3.44 4.75 -8.38
CA TRP A 37 -3.73 3.40 -7.89
C TRP A 37 -5.03 3.35 -7.10
N HIS A 38 -5.33 4.42 -6.34
CA HIS A 38 -6.59 4.51 -5.61
C HIS A 38 -7.80 4.50 -6.54
N GLU A 39 -7.69 5.14 -7.69
CA GLU A 39 -8.79 5.15 -8.66
C GLU A 39 -9.10 3.76 -9.21
N GLN A 40 -8.12 2.89 -9.25
CA GLN A 40 -8.29 1.53 -9.76
C GLN A 40 -8.70 0.53 -8.69
N SER A 41 -8.75 0.95 -7.44
CA SER A 41 -9.10 0.08 -6.34
C SER A 41 -10.57 0.27 -5.94
N VAL A 42 -11.12 -0.79 -5.35
CA VAL A 42 -12.50 -0.76 -4.84
C VAL A 42 -12.51 -0.34 -3.38
N TYR A 43 -11.47 -0.70 -2.62
CA TYR A 43 -11.46 -0.49 -1.18
C TYR A 43 -10.05 -0.17 -0.69
N ARG A 44 -9.95 0.83 0.18
CA ARG A 44 -8.69 1.17 0.83
C ARG A 44 -8.62 0.48 2.18
N LEU A 45 -7.59 -0.35 2.35
CA LEU A 45 -7.38 -1.04 3.62
C LEU A 45 -6.79 -0.07 4.63
N MET A 46 -7.40 -0.03 5.80
CA MET A 46 -6.92 0.78 6.91
C MET A 46 -6.25 -0.14 7.93
N GLN A 47 -5.47 0.45 8.82
CA GLN A 47 -4.73 -0.27 9.85
C GLN A 47 -5.63 -1.21 10.67
N HIS A 48 -6.88 -0.84 10.86
CA HIS A 48 -7.81 -1.59 11.72
C HIS A 48 -8.62 -2.64 10.98
N TYR A 49 -8.37 -2.84 9.70
CA TYR A 49 -9.14 -3.81 8.93
C TYR A 49 -8.90 -5.22 9.47
N PRO A 50 -9.96 -6.00 9.76
CA PRO A 50 -9.79 -7.35 10.30
C PRO A 50 -9.14 -8.28 9.27
N LEU A 51 -7.94 -8.74 9.56
CA LEU A 51 -7.19 -9.58 8.62
C LEU A 51 -7.86 -10.93 8.38
N LEU A 52 -8.58 -11.45 9.37
CA LEU A 52 -9.31 -12.71 9.20
C LEU A 52 -10.45 -12.56 8.19
N ASP A 53 -11.13 -11.42 8.20
CA ASP A 53 -12.17 -11.14 7.20
C ASP A 53 -11.58 -11.02 5.81
N LEU A 54 -10.43 -10.37 5.70
CA LEU A 54 -9.73 -10.23 4.44
C LEU A 54 -9.28 -11.60 3.91
N LEU A 55 -8.77 -12.45 4.78
CA LEU A 55 -8.36 -13.80 4.41
C LEU A 55 -9.55 -14.60 3.88
N ALA A 56 -10.71 -14.49 4.53
CA ALA A 56 -11.93 -15.15 4.09
C ALA A 56 -12.38 -14.65 2.73
N GLU A 57 -12.30 -13.35 2.48
CA GLU A 57 -12.67 -12.78 1.19
C GLU A 57 -11.72 -13.21 0.08
N LYS A 58 -10.43 -13.28 0.37
CA LYS A 58 -9.43 -13.70 -0.60
C LYS A 58 -9.65 -15.14 -1.06
N HIS A 59 -10.14 -16.00 -0.17
CA HIS A 59 -10.43 -17.40 -0.48
C HIS A 59 -11.89 -17.64 -0.88
N SER A 60 -12.65 -16.58 -1.05
CA SER A 60 -14.04 -16.66 -1.49
C SER A 60 -14.11 -17.05 -2.96
N ASP A 61 -15.11 -17.87 -3.31
CA ASP A 61 -15.35 -18.30 -4.70
C ASP A 61 -16.11 -17.25 -5.52
N LYS A 62 -16.25 -16.04 -5.00
CA LYS A 62 -16.89 -14.97 -5.75
C LYS A 62 -16.04 -14.60 -6.95
N ASN A 63 -16.66 -14.51 -8.12
CA ASN A 63 -16.00 -14.16 -9.38
C ASN A 63 -15.71 -12.66 -9.49
N GLN A 64 -15.44 -12.00 -8.39
CA GLN A 64 -15.13 -10.58 -8.37
C GLN A 64 -13.63 -10.40 -8.18
N SER A 65 -13.00 -9.70 -9.13
CA SER A 65 -11.59 -9.36 -9.05
C SER A 65 -11.41 -7.95 -8.49
N ASP A 66 -12.00 -7.71 -7.32
CA ASP A 66 -11.90 -6.42 -6.65
C ASP A 66 -10.47 -6.20 -6.14
N THR A 67 -9.95 -5.01 -6.35
CA THR A 67 -8.62 -4.64 -5.86
C THR A 67 -8.76 -3.89 -4.54
N TYR A 68 -8.11 -4.41 -3.52
CA TYR A 68 -7.99 -3.78 -2.21
C TYR A 68 -6.60 -3.20 -2.11
N ILE A 69 -6.50 -1.92 -1.76
CA ILE A 69 -5.23 -1.22 -1.76
C ILE A 69 -4.83 -0.81 -0.34
N ALA A 70 -3.54 -0.98 -0.03
CA ALA A 70 -2.97 -0.51 1.23
C ALA A 70 -1.85 0.46 0.92
N GLU A 71 -1.98 1.68 1.43
CA GLU A 71 -0.99 2.74 1.23
C GLU A 71 -0.03 2.75 2.42
N ILE A 72 1.26 2.59 2.14
CA ILE A 72 2.31 2.56 3.17
C ILE A 72 3.02 3.90 3.16
N SER A 73 2.68 4.75 4.11
CA SER A 73 3.21 6.11 4.18
C SER A 73 3.66 6.53 5.57
N ASP A 74 3.39 5.72 6.61
CA ASP A 74 3.75 6.03 7.98
C ASP A 74 4.00 4.76 8.79
N LYS A 75 4.31 4.93 10.07
CA LYS A 75 4.61 3.78 10.94
C LYS A 75 3.41 2.87 11.16
N ASP A 76 2.23 3.45 11.21
CA ASP A 76 1.00 2.67 11.44
C ASP A 76 0.70 1.78 10.23
N SER A 77 0.92 2.29 9.04
CA SER A 77 0.72 1.50 7.83
C SER A 77 1.74 0.37 7.68
N ILE A 78 2.93 0.52 8.27
CA ILE A 78 3.91 -0.57 8.29
C ILE A 78 3.38 -1.78 9.08
N GLU A 79 2.64 -1.55 10.15
CA GLU A 79 2.02 -2.64 10.91
C GLU A 79 0.99 -3.39 10.07
N LEU A 80 0.22 -2.67 9.27
CA LEU A 80 -0.70 -3.30 8.32
C LEU A 80 0.09 -4.14 7.30
N LEU A 81 1.19 -3.60 6.77
CA LEU A 81 2.03 -4.33 5.83
C LEU A 81 2.57 -5.62 6.44
N ARG A 82 3.03 -5.56 7.68
CA ARG A 82 3.53 -6.76 8.39
C ARG A 82 2.45 -7.81 8.54
N GLY A 83 1.25 -7.41 8.91
CA GLY A 83 0.12 -8.34 9.03
C GLY A 83 -0.23 -9.00 7.71
N LEU A 84 -0.32 -8.21 6.65
CA LEU A 84 -0.62 -8.72 5.33
C LEU A 84 0.46 -9.69 4.84
N SER A 85 1.72 -9.37 5.09
CA SER A 85 2.84 -10.23 4.72
C SER A 85 2.85 -11.54 5.52
N ARG A 86 2.55 -11.45 6.82
CA ARG A 86 2.54 -12.63 7.70
C ARG A 86 1.54 -13.67 7.23
N TYR A 87 0.39 -13.25 6.76
CA TYR A 87 -0.66 -14.15 6.28
C TYR A 87 -0.59 -14.41 4.77
N ASN A 88 0.48 -13.94 4.13
CA ASN A 88 0.71 -14.14 2.70
C ASN A 88 -0.45 -13.63 1.85
N LEU A 89 -0.96 -12.46 2.18
CA LEU A 89 -2.11 -11.86 1.52
C LEU A 89 -1.76 -10.90 0.40
N ILE A 90 -0.49 -10.52 0.26
CA ILE A 90 -0.06 -9.53 -0.72
C ILE A 90 0.05 -10.15 -2.11
N ASP A 91 -0.69 -9.63 -3.07
CA ASP A 91 -0.65 -10.09 -4.46
C ASP A 91 0.29 -9.25 -5.32
N GLU A 92 0.37 -7.95 -5.04
CA GLU A 92 1.14 -7.03 -5.87
C GLU A 92 1.67 -5.88 -5.01
N MET A 93 2.86 -5.41 -5.34
CA MET A 93 3.45 -4.27 -4.63
C MET A 93 3.98 -3.28 -5.65
N VAL A 94 3.59 -2.00 -5.48
CA VAL A 94 4.07 -0.90 -6.29
C VAL A 94 4.84 0.04 -5.38
N VAL A 95 6.11 0.26 -5.68
CA VAL A 95 6.98 1.08 -4.85
C VAL A 95 7.57 2.22 -5.69
N TYR A 96 7.37 3.44 -5.23
CA TYR A 96 8.00 4.62 -5.81
C TYR A 96 9.34 4.85 -5.10
N ILE A 97 10.42 4.75 -5.87
CA ILE A 97 11.75 4.99 -5.31
C ILE A 97 12.11 6.46 -5.55
N LEU A 98 12.21 7.21 -4.46
CA LEU A 98 12.54 8.63 -4.54
C LEU A 98 14.06 8.80 -4.59
N PRO A 99 14.59 9.68 -5.49
CA PRO A 99 16.03 9.87 -5.64
C PRO A 99 16.60 10.77 -4.53
N ILE A 100 16.37 10.39 -3.30
CA ILE A 100 16.86 11.09 -2.10
C ILE A 100 17.39 10.10 -1.09
N ILE A 101 18.27 10.57 -0.22
CA ILE A 101 18.85 9.80 0.88
C ILE A 101 18.29 10.36 2.19
N ALA A 102 17.58 9.53 2.94
CA ALA A 102 16.95 9.93 4.19
C ALA A 102 17.85 9.62 5.40
N GLY A 103 18.56 8.50 5.38
CA GLY A 103 19.47 8.09 6.44
C GLY A 103 20.80 8.79 6.34
N LYS A 104 21.55 8.80 7.44
CA LYS A 104 22.88 9.40 7.50
C LYS A 104 23.93 8.36 7.75
#